data_abd277cc91c94e8acce9565ac1ef2cb9
#
_entry.id   abd277cc91c94e8acce9565ac1ef2cb9
#
_cell.length_a   1.000
_cell.length_b   1.000
_cell.length_c   1.000
_cell.angle_alpha   90.00
_cell.angle_beta   90.00
_cell.angle_gamma   90.00
#
_symmetry.space_group_name_H-M   'P 1'
#
loop_
_entity.id
_entity.type
_entity.pdbx_description
1 polymer ?
#
loop_
_entity_poly.entity_id
_entity_poly.type
_entity_poly.pdbx_seq_one_letter_code
_entity_poly.pdbx_strand_id
1 'polypeptide(L)'
;MSAFRFAVEIMPRERILDPAGKAVEGSLGHLAIEGVSAVRVGRRVELTVSATDEAAARAVVERLASELLSNPLIESYDVEVLGASSSLAGVAG
;
A
#
# COMPACT_ATOMS: atom_id res chain seq x y z
N MET A 1 8.29 16.68 18.13
CA MET A 1 8.01 15.90 16.92
C MET A 1 6.55 15.50 16.88
N SER A 2 6.02 15.38 15.71
CA SER A 2 4.65 14.94 15.52
C SER A 2 4.62 13.55 14.93
N ALA A 3 3.50 12.88 15.07
CA ALA A 3 3.27 11.58 14.47
C ALA A 3 2.38 11.75 13.24
N PHE A 4 2.78 11.15 12.15
CA PHE A 4 2.06 11.20 10.88
C PHE A 4 1.74 9.78 10.44
N ARG A 5 0.49 9.56 10.09
CA ARG A 5 0.05 8.24 9.62
C ARG A 5 -0.03 8.23 8.11
N PHE A 6 0.46 7.16 7.53
CA PHE A 6 0.47 6.98 6.08
C PHE A 6 -0.03 5.60 5.70
N ALA A 7 -0.51 5.51 4.47
CA ALA A 7 -0.76 4.23 3.83
C ALA A 7 0.06 4.18 2.54
N VAL A 8 0.59 3.02 2.24
CA VAL A 8 1.27 2.75 0.98
C VAL A 8 0.48 1.65 0.27
N GLU A 9 -0.06 1.97 -0.90
CA GLU A 9 -0.77 1.01 -1.74
C GLU A 9 0.21 0.47 -2.77
N ILE A 10 0.39 -0.84 -2.81
CA ILE A 10 1.37 -1.48 -3.67
C ILE A 10 0.66 -2.44 -4.61
N MET A 11 0.87 -2.25 -5.91
CA MET A 11 0.20 -3.06 -6.94
C MET A 11 1.24 -3.60 -7.93
N PRO A 12 1.02 -4.80 -8.48
CA PRO A 12 1.85 -5.28 -9.58
C PRO A 12 1.70 -4.35 -10.78
N ARG A 13 2.77 -4.15 -11.53
CA ARG A 13 2.70 -3.37 -12.77
C ARG A 13 1.83 -4.11 -13.78
N GLU A 14 1.16 -3.36 -14.66
CA GLU A 14 0.15 -3.93 -15.57
C GLU A 14 0.62 -5.13 -16.38
N ARG A 15 1.87 -5.12 -16.81
CA ARG A 15 2.39 -6.18 -17.69
C ARG A 15 3.06 -7.31 -16.94
N ILE A 16 3.04 -7.26 -15.62
CA ILE A 16 3.65 -8.29 -14.79
C ILE A 16 2.61 -9.36 -14.47
N LEU A 17 3.02 -10.60 -14.54
CA LEU A 17 2.17 -11.71 -14.13
C LEU A 17 1.79 -11.56 -12.66
N ASP A 18 0.50 -11.68 -12.38
CA ASP A 18 -0.05 -11.57 -11.04
C ASP A 18 -0.67 -12.91 -10.65
N PRO A 19 0.12 -13.82 -10.02
CA PRO A 19 -0.40 -15.14 -9.66
C PRO A 19 -1.60 -15.07 -8.71
N ALA A 20 -1.61 -14.10 -7.78
CA ALA A 20 -2.72 -13.96 -6.85
C ALA A 20 -4.00 -13.53 -7.56
N GLY A 21 -3.90 -12.57 -8.48
CA GLY A 21 -5.05 -12.15 -9.27
C GLY A 21 -5.58 -13.27 -10.17
N LYS A 22 -4.67 -14.03 -10.75
CA LYS A 22 -5.06 -15.19 -11.57
C LYS A 22 -5.74 -16.27 -10.74
N ALA A 23 -5.28 -16.49 -9.52
CA ALA A 23 -5.92 -17.45 -8.62
C ALA A 23 -7.34 -17.03 -8.26
N VAL A 24 -7.56 -15.74 -8.03
CA VAL A 24 -8.91 -15.22 -7.77
C VAL A 24 -9.79 -15.45 -8.99
N GLU A 25 -9.32 -15.10 -10.19
CA GLU A 25 -10.08 -15.31 -11.44
C GLU A 25 -10.44 -16.78 -11.61
N GLY A 26 -9.50 -17.67 -11.34
CA GLY A 26 -9.72 -19.10 -11.48
C GLY A 26 -10.74 -19.68 -10.51
N SER A 27 -11.02 -18.98 -9.42
CA SER A 27 -11.99 -19.42 -8.41
C SER A 27 -13.41 -18.96 -8.68
N LEU A 28 -13.61 -18.02 -9.61
CA LEU A 28 -14.94 -17.41 -9.82
C LEU A 28 -15.96 -18.42 -10.34
N GLY A 29 -15.52 -19.36 -11.15
CA GLY A 29 -16.42 -20.39 -11.68
C GLY A 29 -17.04 -21.24 -10.59
N HIS A 30 -16.31 -21.52 -9.52
CA HIS A 30 -16.82 -22.31 -8.40
C HIS A 30 -17.90 -21.58 -7.61
N LEU A 31 -17.92 -20.26 -7.70
CA LEU A 31 -18.90 -19.44 -7.03
C LEU A 31 -20.03 -19.01 -7.95
N ALA A 32 -20.04 -19.49 -9.19
CA ALA A 32 -21.02 -19.11 -10.21
C ALA A 32 -21.05 -17.58 -10.42
N ILE A 33 -19.90 -16.92 -10.34
CA ILE A 33 -19.79 -15.49 -10.58
C ILE A 33 -19.30 -15.26 -12.00
N GLU A 34 -20.02 -14.45 -12.75
CA GLU A 34 -19.70 -14.11 -14.12
C GLU A 34 -19.46 -12.61 -14.27
N GLY A 35 -18.77 -12.23 -15.34
CA GLY A 35 -18.57 -10.82 -15.66
C GLY A 35 -17.41 -10.15 -14.93
N VAL A 36 -16.61 -10.92 -14.21
CA VAL A 36 -15.43 -10.40 -13.51
C VAL A 36 -14.18 -10.76 -14.29
N SER A 37 -13.34 -9.80 -14.58
CA SER A 37 -12.09 -10.00 -15.30
C SER A 37 -11.03 -9.01 -14.82
N ALA A 38 -9.80 -9.23 -15.25
CA ALA A 38 -8.67 -8.35 -14.96
C ALA A 38 -8.47 -8.13 -13.45
N VAL A 39 -8.63 -9.19 -12.69
CA VAL A 39 -8.44 -9.13 -11.24
C VAL A 39 -6.95 -8.95 -10.94
N ARG A 40 -6.65 -7.98 -10.11
CA ARG A 40 -5.29 -7.68 -9.68
C ARG A 40 -5.27 -7.62 -8.17
N VAL A 41 -4.27 -8.24 -7.57
CA VAL A 41 -4.14 -8.28 -6.11
C VAL A 41 -2.88 -7.51 -5.72
N GLY A 42 -3.05 -6.57 -4.83
CA GLY A 42 -1.95 -5.80 -4.26
C GLY A 42 -1.99 -5.86 -2.76
N ARG A 43 -1.24 -4.97 -2.13
CA ARG A 43 -1.23 -4.90 -0.67
C ARG A 43 -1.20 -3.45 -0.20
N ARG A 44 -1.65 -3.25 1.00
CA ARG A 44 -1.67 -1.94 1.66
C ARG A 44 -0.86 -2.06 2.94
N VAL A 45 0.04 -1.13 3.14
CA VAL A 45 0.84 -1.02 4.36
C VAL A 45 0.47 0.28 5.05
N GLU A 46 0.10 0.21 6.32
CA GLU A 46 -0.16 1.41 7.11
C GLU A 46 0.92 1.55 8.16
N LEU A 47 1.40 2.77 8.36
CA LEU A 47 2.48 3.02 9.29
C LEU A 47 2.39 4.42 9.88
N THR A 48 3.07 4.59 11.00
CA THR A 48 3.18 5.89 11.67
C THR A 48 4.65 6.30 11.68
N VAL A 49 4.92 7.54 11.31
CA VAL A 49 6.26 8.09 11.30
C VAL A 49 6.31 9.31 12.21
N SER A 50 7.29 9.34 13.11
CA SER A 50 7.56 10.51 13.93
C SER A 50 8.56 11.38 13.19
N ALA A 51 8.22 12.64 12.99
CA ALA A 51 9.07 13.57 12.25
C ALA A 51 8.76 15.00 12.66
N THR A 52 9.60 15.92 12.22
CA THR A 52 9.42 17.34 12.52
C THR A 52 8.24 17.94 11.77
N ASP A 53 7.99 17.47 10.55
CA ASP A 53 6.87 17.93 9.76
C ASP A 53 6.43 16.83 8.78
N GLU A 54 5.34 17.06 8.08
CA GLU A 54 4.79 16.08 7.16
C GLU A 54 5.74 15.80 5.99
N ALA A 55 6.45 16.81 5.50
CA ALA A 55 7.37 16.62 4.38
C ALA A 55 8.51 15.68 4.77
N ALA A 56 9.05 15.83 5.98
CA ALA A 56 10.09 14.93 6.49
C ALA A 56 9.55 13.52 6.67
N ALA A 57 8.33 13.38 7.18
CA ALA A 57 7.69 12.08 7.35
C ALA A 57 7.46 11.41 6.00
N ARG A 58 6.96 12.15 5.03
CA ARG A 58 6.72 11.62 3.68
C ARG A 58 8.01 11.12 3.03
N ALA A 59 9.11 11.86 3.22
CA ALA A 59 10.40 11.44 2.67
C ALA A 59 10.83 10.07 3.22
N VAL A 60 10.58 9.82 4.50
CA VAL A 60 10.86 8.52 5.12
C VAL A 60 9.97 7.44 4.48
N VAL A 61 8.68 7.72 4.33
CA VAL A 61 7.74 6.74 3.76
C VAL A 61 8.08 6.42 2.31
N GLU A 62 8.42 7.44 1.51
CA GLU A 62 8.81 7.23 0.12
C GLU A 62 10.04 6.33 0.03
N ARG A 63 11.00 6.56 0.90
CA ARG A 63 12.20 5.73 0.93
C ARG A 63 11.88 4.29 1.33
N LEU A 64 11.06 4.11 2.36
CA LEU A 64 10.63 2.77 2.77
C LEU A 64 9.86 2.07 1.65
N ALA A 65 8.96 2.79 0.99
CA ALA A 65 8.15 2.21 -0.08
C ALA A 65 9.02 1.69 -1.22
N SER A 66 9.99 2.49 -1.65
CA SER A 66 10.84 2.10 -2.77
C SER A 66 11.91 1.07 -2.41
N GLU A 67 12.44 1.13 -1.19
CA GLU A 67 13.60 0.30 -0.82
C GLU A 67 13.23 -0.97 -0.06
N LEU A 68 12.08 -1.00 0.59
CA LEU A 68 11.73 -2.12 1.46
C LEU A 68 10.34 -2.69 1.20
N LEU A 69 9.33 -1.84 1.02
CA LEU A 69 7.94 -2.29 0.99
C LEU A 69 7.52 -2.81 -0.38
N SER A 70 8.16 -2.36 -1.44
CA SER A 70 7.84 -2.79 -2.79
C SER A 70 9.10 -3.25 -3.52
N ASN A 71 8.87 -3.93 -4.64
CA ASN A 71 9.92 -4.21 -5.61
C ASN A 71 9.63 -3.34 -6.85
N PRO A 72 10.30 -2.18 -7.00
CA PRO A 72 9.95 -1.23 -8.07
C PRO A 72 10.10 -1.77 -9.50
N LEU A 73 10.85 -2.85 -9.66
CA LEU A 73 10.98 -3.48 -10.98
C LEU A 73 9.67 -4.08 -11.46
N ILE A 74 8.87 -4.59 -10.54
CA ILE A 74 7.64 -5.31 -10.86
C ILE A 74 6.40 -4.71 -10.21
N GLU A 75 6.57 -3.74 -9.31
CA GLU A 75 5.46 -3.13 -8.56
C GLU A 75 5.50 -1.62 -8.64
N SER A 76 4.33 -1.02 -8.59
CA SER A 76 4.17 0.43 -8.40
C SER A 76 3.59 0.66 -7.02
N TYR A 77 3.74 1.88 -6.51
CA TYR A 77 3.16 2.22 -5.21
C TYR A 77 2.66 3.65 -5.20
N ASP A 78 1.69 3.89 -4.32
CA ASP A 78 1.18 5.23 -4.03
C ASP A 78 1.24 5.46 -2.54
N VAL A 79 1.60 6.66 -2.14
CA VAL A 79 1.68 7.06 -0.73
C VAL A 79 0.54 8.02 -0.43
N GLU A 80 -0.22 7.72 0.62
CA GLU A 80 -1.34 8.53 1.06
C GLU A 80 -1.12 8.96 2.51
N VAL A 81 -1.26 10.24 2.80
CA VAL A 81 -1.24 10.69 4.20
C VAL A 81 -2.63 10.45 4.79
N LEU A 82 -2.69 9.79 5.95
CA LEU A 82 -3.94 9.48 6.63
C LEU A 82 -4.27 10.49 7.72
N GLY A 83 -3.24 11.15 8.28
CA GLY A 83 -3.46 12.14 9.32
C GLY A 83 -2.20 12.45 10.08
N ALA A 84 -2.29 13.41 10.97
CA ALA A 84 -1.18 13.86 11.80
C ALA A 84 -1.66 14.08 13.21
N SER A 85 -0.73 13.90 14.16
CA SER A 85 -0.97 14.17 15.56
C SER A 85 0.27 14.82 16.16
N SER A 86 0.09 15.85 16.95
CA SER A 86 1.19 16.49 17.67
C SER A 86 1.61 15.70 18.89
N SER A 87 0.90 14.63 19.21
CA SER A 87 1.17 13.79 20.36
C SER A 87 0.98 12.34 19.98
N LEU A 88 1.84 11.47 20.49
CA LEU A 88 1.71 10.03 20.28
C LEU A 88 0.68 9.41 21.19
N ALA A 89 0.25 10.12 22.20
CA ALA A 89 -0.63 9.55 23.23
C ALA A 89 -2.00 9.16 22.71
N GLY A 90 -2.44 9.79 21.65
CA GLY A 90 -3.76 9.51 21.10
C GLY A 90 -3.78 8.48 20.00
N VAL A 91 -2.65 7.92 19.68
CA VAL A 91 -2.56 7.00 18.55
C VAL A 91 -2.84 5.58 19.04
N ALA A 92 -4.06 5.32 19.30
CA ALA A 92 -4.51 3.98 19.65
C ALA A 92 -5.26 3.42 18.46
N GLY A 93 -4.67 2.57 17.78
CA GLY A 93 -5.34 1.88 16.71
C GLY A 93 -5.55 2.63 15.43
#